data_c50190972f9f5a4da8e4162fdd4567fd
#
_entry.id   c50190972f9f5a4da8e4162fdd4567fd
#
_cell.length_a   1.000
_cell.length_b   1.000
_cell.length_c   1.000
_cell.angle_alpha   90.00
_cell.angle_beta   90.00
_cell.angle_gamma   90.00
#
_symmetry.space_group_name_H-M   'P 1'
#
loop_
_entity.id
_entity.type
_entity.pdbx_description
1 polymer ?
#
loop_
_entity_poly.entity_id
_entity_poly.type
_entity_poly.pdbx_seq_one_letter_code
_entity_poly.pdbx_strand_id
1 'polypeptide(L)' 'MAEGWKKEFDLGRSGTITCHVSEDGKRLLIEFDTREDGLSKTGVNSLIDALKNIREKMVR' A
#
# COMPACT_ATOMS: atom_id res chain seq x y z
N MET A 1 -21.35 -10.64 0.00
CA MET A 1 -20.24 -10.51 0.92
C MET A 1 -19.41 -9.28 0.62
N ALA A 2 -19.23 -8.44 1.59
CA ALA A 2 -18.45 -7.25 1.40
C ALA A 2 -16.97 -7.59 1.28
N GLU A 3 -16.32 -6.94 0.36
CA GLU A 3 -14.88 -7.07 0.23
C GLU A 3 -14.23 -5.88 0.87
N GLY A 4 -13.07 -6.09 1.39
CA GLY A 4 -12.31 -4.99 1.91
C GLY A 4 -11.85 -4.09 0.78
N TRP A 5 -11.26 -2.99 1.14
CA TRP A 5 -10.71 -2.03 0.19
C TRP A 5 -9.38 -2.57 -0.36
N LYS A 6 -9.16 -2.39 -1.63
CA LYS A 6 -7.94 -2.85 -2.27
C LYS A 6 -7.49 -1.84 -3.30
N LYS A 7 -6.20 -1.56 -3.32
CA LYS A 7 -5.66 -0.63 -4.31
C LYS A 7 -4.18 -0.91 -4.54
N GLU A 8 -3.77 -0.73 -5.78
CA GLU A 8 -2.38 -0.82 -6.17
C GLU A 8 -1.81 0.59 -6.24
N PHE A 9 -0.61 0.77 -5.69
CA PHE A 9 0.08 2.04 -5.70
C PHE A 9 1.37 1.91 -6.47
N ASP A 10 1.67 2.92 -7.28
CA ASP A 10 2.87 2.97 -8.08
C ASP A 10 3.96 3.69 -7.30
N LEU A 11 5.09 3.04 -7.14
CA LEU A 11 6.25 3.60 -6.44
C LEU A 11 7.30 4.11 -7.43
N GLY A 12 6.89 4.37 -8.65
CA GLY A 12 7.81 4.83 -9.69
C GLY A 12 8.72 3.72 -10.15
N ARG A 13 9.99 4.02 -10.26
CA ARG A 13 10.96 3.03 -10.72
C ARG A 13 11.20 1.91 -9.73
N SER A 14 10.78 2.11 -8.50
CA SER A 14 10.97 1.09 -7.46
C SER A 14 10.00 -0.08 -7.59
N GLY A 15 8.93 0.09 -8.36
CA GLY A 15 7.94 -0.97 -8.54
C GLY A 15 6.57 -0.54 -8.07
N THR A 16 5.79 -1.51 -7.62
CA THR A 16 4.43 -1.24 -7.14
C THR A 16 4.18 -1.98 -5.84
N ILE A 17 3.15 -1.55 -5.13
CA ILE A 17 2.65 -2.30 -3.99
C ILE A 17 1.14 -2.45 -4.14
N THR A 18 0.62 -3.56 -3.65
CA THR A 18 -0.82 -3.78 -3.59
C THR A 18 -1.22 -3.82 -2.13
N CYS A 19 -2.17 -2.98 -1.78
CA CYS A 19 -2.62 -2.85 -0.40
C CYS A 19 -4.04 -3.32 -0.29
N HIS A 20 -4.32 -4.08 0.74
CA HIS A 20 -5.63 -4.67 0.94
C HIS A 20 -6.04 -4.49 2.41
N VAL A 21 -7.12 -3.74 2.61
CA VAL A 21 -7.66 -3.53 3.95
C VAL A 21 -8.79 -4.54 4.15
N SER A 22 -8.78 -5.20 5.30
CA SER A 22 -9.78 -6.22 5.61
C SER A 22 -11.18 -5.64 5.64
N GLU A 23 -12.18 -6.52 5.61
CA GLU A 23 -13.59 -6.10 5.63
C GLU A 23 -13.93 -5.25 6.84
N ASP A 24 -13.34 -5.58 7.98
CA ASP A 24 -13.60 -4.83 9.21
C ASP A 24 -12.79 -3.55 9.30
N GLY A 25 -11.91 -3.33 8.32
CA GLY A 25 -11.11 -2.11 8.27
C GLY A 25 -9.99 -2.03 9.28
N LYS A 26 -9.70 -3.12 9.98
CA LYS A 26 -8.73 -3.10 11.07
C LYS A 26 -7.35 -3.62 10.72
N ARG A 27 -7.23 -4.30 9.59
CA ARG A 27 -5.96 -4.91 9.22
C ARG A 27 -5.56 -4.52 7.81
N LEU A 28 -4.27 -4.39 7.61
CA LEU A 28 -3.72 -4.05 6.30
C LEU A 28 -2.78 -5.16 5.86
N LEU A 29 -2.99 -5.62 4.66
CA LEU A 29 -2.11 -6.57 4.02
C LEU A 29 -1.42 -5.87 2.86
N ILE A 30 -0.11 -5.96 2.78
CA ILE A 30 0.64 -5.32 1.70
C ILE A 30 1.46 -6.36 0.97
N GLU A 31 1.34 -6.36 -0.35
CA GLU A 31 2.18 -7.18 -1.20
C GLU A 31 3.11 -6.26 -1.97
N PHE A 32 4.38 -6.54 -1.91
CA PHE A 32 5.39 -5.74 -2.59
C PHE A 32 5.78 -6.41 -3.90
N ASP A 33 5.80 -5.62 -4.96
CA ASP A 33 6.32 -6.04 -6.25
C ASP A 33 7.40 -5.03 -6.62
N THR A 34 8.51 -5.10 -5.92
CA THR A 34 9.57 -4.11 -6.04
C THR A 34 10.80 -4.72 -6.69
N ARG A 35 11.70 -3.85 -7.10
CA ARG A 35 12.96 -4.28 -7.72
C ARG A 35 13.86 -4.92 -6.69
N GLU A 36 14.78 -5.76 -7.18
CA GLU A 36 15.69 -6.49 -6.31
C GLU A 36 16.53 -5.57 -5.43
N ASP A 37 16.89 -4.43 -5.95
CA ASP A 37 17.74 -3.49 -5.21
C ASP A 37 16.97 -2.64 -4.22
N GLY A 38 15.67 -2.88 -4.10
CA GLY A 38 14.86 -2.21 -3.09
C GLY A 38 14.32 -0.88 -3.55
N LEU A 39 13.85 -0.10 -2.58
CA LEU A 39 13.21 1.18 -2.86
C LEU A 39 14.22 2.31 -2.83
N SER A 40 14.11 3.20 -3.80
CA SER A 40 14.84 4.45 -3.76
C SER A 40 14.18 5.38 -2.75
N LYS A 41 14.84 6.51 -2.47
CA LYS A 41 14.27 7.50 -1.55
C LYS A 41 12.92 8.01 -2.07
N THR A 42 12.83 8.22 -3.38
CA THR A 42 11.57 8.63 -3.99
C THR A 42 10.50 7.56 -3.80
N GLY A 43 10.88 6.30 -3.95
CA GLY A 43 9.96 5.19 -3.72
C GLY A 43 9.48 5.16 -2.29
N VAL A 44 10.37 5.41 -1.34
CA VAL A 44 9.99 5.45 0.07
C VAL A 44 9.00 6.58 0.33
N ASN A 45 9.21 7.75 -0.28
CA ASN A 45 8.29 8.86 -0.13
C ASN A 45 6.91 8.50 -0.68
N SER A 46 6.87 7.82 -1.81
CA SER A 46 5.61 7.37 -2.39
C SER A 46 4.93 6.36 -1.47
N LEU A 47 5.71 5.48 -0.85
CA LEU A 47 5.17 4.51 0.09
C LEU A 47 4.57 5.19 1.31
N ILE A 48 5.25 6.20 1.83
CA ILE A 48 4.73 6.96 2.97
C ILE A 48 3.39 7.58 2.63
N ASP A 49 3.29 8.21 1.45
CA ASP A 49 2.04 8.81 1.01
C ASP A 49 0.93 7.77 0.87
N ALA A 50 1.28 6.61 0.31
CA ALA A 50 0.32 5.53 0.16
C ALA A 50 -0.20 5.06 1.52
N LEU A 51 0.72 4.91 2.50
CA LEU A 51 0.33 4.47 3.82
C LEU A 51 -0.57 5.49 4.52
N LYS A 52 -0.33 6.77 4.31
CA LYS A 52 -1.19 7.79 4.88
C LYS A 52 -2.60 7.70 4.31
N ASN A 53 -2.72 7.49 3.01
CA ASN A 53 -4.01 7.31 2.37
C ASN A 53 -4.74 6.09 2.91
N ILE A 54 -4.00 4.98 3.04
CA ILE A 54 -4.57 3.74 3.51
C ILE A 54 -5.07 3.90 4.94
N ARG A 55 -4.30 4.56 5.77
CA ARG A 55 -4.68 4.76 7.16
C ARG A 55 -6.04 5.46 7.28
N GLU A 56 -6.32 6.38 6.37
CA GLU A 56 -7.60 7.08 6.37
C GLU A 56 -8.76 6.18 5.98
N LYS A 57 -8.46 5.09 5.27
CA LYS A 57 -9.49 4.13 4.87
C LYS A 57 -9.75 3.08 5.95
N MET A 58 -8.87 2.97 6.93
CA MET A 58 -9.02 1.99 7.98
C MET A 58 -9.84 2.59 9.12
N VAL A 59 -10.55 1.72 9.83
CA VAL A 59 -11.28 2.15 11.03
C VAL A 59 -10.34 2.07 12.22
N ARG A 60 -10.68 2.82 13.23
CA ARG A 60 -9.88 2.87 14.45
C ARG A 60 -10.03 1.66 15.32
#